data_178607e3bbcbba4f7c1d3089c1d9442d
#
_entry.id   178607e3bbcbba4f7c1d3089c1d9442d
#
_cell.length_a   1.000
_cell.length_b   1.000
_cell.length_c   1.000
_cell.angle_alpha   90.00
_cell.angle_beta   90.00
_cell.angle_gamma   90.00
#
_symmetry.space_group_name_H-M   'P 1'
#
loop_
_entity.id
_entity.type
_entity.pdbx_description
1 polymer ?
#
loop_
_entity_poly.entity_id
_entity_poly.type
_entity_poly.pdbx_seq_one_letter_code
_entity_poly.pdbx_strand_id
1 'polypeptide(L)'
;EMSASLVGSEMCIRDRMSPEPKERNTLSTYRMTFAYIGSFVALLLFMPMVNYFKQGHSEQYGWMMGVVIIAVMCAALFYGCFAWTRERVKPIREKQSPLKEDLKDLLHNKPWWILLGAGIAALIFNSIRDGATVYYFKYFVVEEEYSVISFFGVSFVLSGIYLAVGQAANIIGVILAAPVSNRIGKKATYMGAMMIATVLSIIFYWFDKGDIALIFAFQILISICAGSIFPLLWSMYADCADYSELKTGNRATGLVFSSSSMSQKFGWAIGTAVTGWLLAYFGFQANVVQSEETIHGIKMFLSFLPAIGTILSVLFISMYPLSEKKMKVITTELELSLIHISE
;
A
#
# COMPACT_ATOMS: atom_id res chain seq x y z
N GLU A 1 9.35 -20.51 -1.30
CA GLU A 1 10.76 -20.10 -1.11
C GLU A 1 11.14 -18.87 -1.94
N MET A 2 10.76 -18.80 -3.22
CA MET A 2 11.19 -17.72 -4.14
C MET A 2 10.64 -16.33 -3.79
N SER A 3 9.42 -16.18 -3.24
CA SER A 3 8.85 -14.88 -2.88
C SER A 3 9.32 -14.34 -1.53
N ALA A 4 9.58 -15.19 -0.56
CA ALA A 4 10.16 -14.81 0.72
C ALA A 4 11.62 -14.37 0.57
N SER A 5 12.37 -15.03 -0.33
CA SER A 5 13.73 -14.67 -0.72
C SER A 5 13.80 -13.29 -1.38
N LEU A 6 12.83 -12.94 -2.25
CA LEU A 6 12.82 -11.64 -2.94
C LEU A 6 12.61 -10.45 -1.98
N VAL A 7 11.74 -10.56 -1.00
CA VAL A 7 11.46 -9.48 -0.05
C VAL A 7 12.56 -9.37 1.01
N GLY A 8 13.09 -10.49 1.47
CA GLY A 8 14.28 -10.51 2.31
C GLY A 8 15.50 -9.93 1.58
N SER A 9 15.64 -10.20 0.28
CA SER A 9 16.72 -9.66 -0.54
C SER A 9 16.63 -8.14 -0.74
N GLU A 10 15.43 -7.56 -0.89
CA GLU A 10 15.28 -6.11 -1.03
C GLU A 10 15.73 -5.34 0.21
N MET A 11 15.44 -5.83 1.41
CA MET A 11 15.95 -5.23 2.64
C MET A 11 17.44 -5.47 2.84
N CYS A 12 17.91 -6.68 2.52
CA CYS A 12 19.34 -7.00 2.52
C CYS A 12 20.12 -6.12 1.53
N ILE A 13 19.58 -5.84 0.34
CA ILE A 13 20.22 -4.95 -0.65
C ILE A 13 20.35 -3.54 -0.06
N ARG A 14 19.30 -2.99 0.54
CA ARG A 14 19.33 -1.66 1.15
C ARG A 14 20.38 -1.55 2.27
N ASP A 15 20.42 -2.54 3.15
CA ASP A 15 21.38 -2.58 4.27
C ASP A 15 22.81 -2.80 3.80
N ARG A 16 22.98 -3.36 2.60
CA ARG A 16 24.29 -3.53 1.93
C ARG A 16 24.72 -2.32 1.07
N MET A 17 23.81 -1.39 0.77
CA MET A 17 24.13 -0.17 0.01
C MET A 17 24.78 0.89 0.87
N SER A 18 24.36 1.05 2.14
CA SER A 18 24.94 2.02 3.07
C SER A 18 24.90 1.52 4.51
N PRO A 19 25.99 1.74 5.28
CA PRO A 19 26.05 1.46 6.70
C PRO A 19 25.27 2.51 7.53
N GLU A 20 24.99 3.70 6.99
CA GLU A 20 24.43 4.82 7.73
C GLU A 20 22.89 4.76 7.82
N PRO A 21 22.27 4.78 9.02
CA PRO A 21 20.82 4.69 9.18
C PRO A 21 20.05 5.80 8.48
N LYS A 22 20.61 7.02 8.43
CA LYS A 22 19.98 8.17 7.73
C LYS A 22 19.90 7.95 6.22
N GLU A 23 20.97 7.43 5.60
CA GLU A 23 20.98 7.11 4.18
C GLU A 23 20.01 5.98 3.83
N ARG A 24 19.90 4.97 4.69
CA ARG A 24 18.93 3.87 4.52
C ARG A 24 17.48 4.38 4.54
N ASN A 25 17.16 5.34 5.42
CA ASN A 25 15.85 5.97 5.45
C ASN A 25 15.57 6.77 4.18
N THR A 26 16.57 7.51 3.72
CA THR A 26 16.50 8.29 2.47
C THR A 26 16.27 7.37 1.27
N LEU A 27 17.00 6.26 1.16
CA LEU A 27 16.81 5.25 0.11
C LEU A 27 15.41 4.64 0.15
N SER A 28 14.88 4.36 1.34
CA SER A 28 13.50 3.84 1.50
C SER A 28 12.46 4.85 1.03
N THR A 29 12.65 6.14 1.35
CA THR A 29 11.75 7.22 0.90
C THR A 29 11.78 7.35 -0.62
N TYR A 30 12.97 7.36 -1.24
CA TYR A 30 13.09 7.37 -2.70
C TYR A 30 12.40 6.17 -3.33
N ARG A 31 12.62 4.96 -2.82
CA ARG A 31 11.96 3.75 -3.32
C ARG A 31 10.44 3.87 -3.33
N MET A 32 9.86 4.31 -2.21
CA MET A 32 8.40 4.48 -2.11
C MET A 32 7.89 5.56 -3.05
N THR A 33 8.58 6.69 -3.12
CA THR A 33 8.22 7.80 -4.01
C THR A 33 8.25 7.37 -5.47
N PHE A 34 9.32 6.69 -5.92
CA PHE A 34 9.41 6.20 -7.30
C PHE A 34 8.41 5.09 -7.60
N ALA A 35 8.05 4.24 -6.62
CA ALA A 35 7.00 3.24 -6.78
C ALA A 35 5.64 3.89 -7.06
N TYR A 36 5.28 4.94 -6.33
CA TYR A 36 4.05 5.70 -6.59
C TYR A 36 4.09 6.49 -7.90
N ILE A 37 5.23 7.09 -8.26
CA ILE A 37 5.41 7.73 -9.57
C ILE A 37 5.23 6.72 -10.70
N GLY A 38 5.83 5.54 -10.59
CA GLY A 38 5.67 4.47 -11.55
C GLY A 38 4.21 3.99 -11.68
N SER A 39 3.53 3.83 -10.55
CA SER A 39 2.11 3.49 -10.52
C SER A 39 1.24 4.58 -11.15
N PHE A 40 1.50 5.85 -10.85
CA PHE A 40 0.82 7.00 -11.45
C PHE A 40 0.98 7.01 -12.98
N VAL A 41 2.21 6.87 -13.48
CA VAL A 41 2.49 6.84 -14.91
C VAL A 41 1.82 5.64 -15.60
N ALA A 42 1.90 4.45 -14.97
CA ALA A 42 1.28 3.25 -15.51
C ALA A 42 -0.25 3.40 -15.61
N LEU A 43 -0.92 3.88 -14.56
CA LEU A 43 -2.38 4.09 -14.55
C LEU A 43 -2.82 5.14 -15.57
N LEU A 44 -2.05 6.22 -15.71
CA LEU A 44 -2.38 7.30 -16.64
C LEU A 44 -2.23 6.87 -18.10
N LEU A 45 -1.17 6.12 -18.43
CA LEU A 45 -0.84 5.78 -19.81
C LEU A 45 -1.44 4.45 -20.29
N PHE A 46 -1.86 3.56 -19.41
CA PHE A 46 -2.28 2.20 -19.77
C PHE A 46 -3.51 2.21 -20.71
N MET A 47 -4.60 2.87 -20.31
CA MET A 47 -5.81 2.92 -21.12
C MET A 47 -5.64 3.67 -22.46
N PRO A 48 -4.95 4.82 -22.52
CA PRO A 48 -4.56 5.43 -23.78
C PRO A 48 -3.79 4.50 -24.73
N MET A 49 -2.84 3.73 -24.19
CA MET A 49 -2.09 2.74 -24.98
C MET A 49 -3.02 1.64 -25.53
N VAL A 50 -3.87 1.07 -24.69
CA VAL A 50 -4.86 0.07 -25.10
C VAL A 50 -5.74 0.62 -26.22
N ASN A 51 -6.27 1.83 -26.07
CA ASN A 51 -7.13 2.47 -27.04
C ASN A 51 -6.41 2.77 -28.37
N TYR A 52 -5.14 3.16 -28.32
CA TYR A 52 -4.32 3.37 -29.52
C TYR A 52 -4.16 2.09 -30.33
N PHE A 53 -3.84 0.98 -29.67
CA PHE A 53 -3.66 -0.32 -30.34
C PHE A 53 -4.97 -1.03 -30.71
N LYS A 54 -6.11 -0.59 -30.18
CA LYS A 54 -7.44 -1.02 -30.63
C LYS A 54 -7.80 -0.47 -32.01
N GLN A 55 -7.23 0.65 -32.45
CA GLN A 55 -7.54 1.26 -33.73
C GLN A 55 -7.12 0.32 -34.87
N GLY A 56 -8.11 -0.23 -35.57
CA GLY A 56 -7.90 -1.15 -36.70
C GLY A 56 -7.65 -2.62 -36.32
N HIS A 57 -7.74 -2.98 -35.03
CA HIS A 57 -7.52 -4.35 -34.51
C HIS A 57 -8.62 -4.75 -33.53
N SER A 58 -8.59 -6.01 -33.08
CA SER A 58 -9.52 -6.50 -32.05
C SER A 58 -9.23 -5.87 -30.67
N GLU A 59 -10.25 -5.82 -29.83
CA GLU A 59 -10.10 -5.34 -28.44
C GLU A 59 -9.04 -6.10 -27.66
N GLN A 60 -9.00 -7.43 -27.84
CA GLN A 60 -7.99 -8.31 -27.23
C GLN A 60 -6.57 -7.94 -27.61
N TYR A 61 -6.34 -7.54 -28.87
CA TYR A 61 -5.04 -7.11 -29.35
C TYR A 61 -4.57 -5.83 -28.64
N GLY A 62 -5.45 -4.85 -28.45
CA GLY A 62 -5.14 -3.62 -27.71
C GLY A 62 -4.69 -3.91 -26.26
N TRP A 63 -5.43 -4.76 -25.55
CA TRP A 63 -5.08 -5.17 -24.20
C TRP A 63 -3.74 -5.93 -24.14
N MET A 64 -3.53 -6.87 -25.06
CA MET A 64 -2.28 -7.63 -25.13
C MET A 64 -1.09 -6.71 -25.35
N MET A 65 -1.15 -5.78 -26.32
CA MET A 65 -0.05 -4.87 -26.62
C MET A 65 0.24 -3.92 -25.48
N GLY A 66 -0.80 -3.39 -24.79
CA GLY A 66 -0.63 -2.56 -23.60
C GLY A 66 0.14 -3.28 -22.50
N VAL A 67 -0.21 -4.54 -22.20
CA VAL A 67 0.50 -5.36 -21.19
C VAL A 67 1.92 -5.67 -21.62
N VAL A 68 2.15 -6.04 -22.88
CA VAL A 68 3.49 -6.35 -23.42
C VAL A 68 4.44 -5.16 -23.29
N ILE A 69 3.99 -3.95 -23.65
CA ILE A 69 4.83 -2.74 -23.56
C ILE A 69 5.21 -2.47 -22.10
N ILE A 70 4.25 -2.54 -21.15
CA ILE A 70 4.58 -2.38 -19.72
C ILE A 70 5.53 -3.47 -19.24
N ALA A 71 5.33 -4.72 -19.63
CA ALA A 71 6.21 -5.81 -19.25
C ALA A 71 7.65 -5.61 -19.74
N VAL A 72 7.81 -5.19 -20.99
CA VAL A 72 9.13 -4.87 -21.57
C VAL A 72 9.79 -3.69 -20.85
N MET A 73 9.02 -2.64 -20.56
CA MET A 73 9.51 -1.49 -19.80
C MET A 73 9.96 -1.89 -18.38
N CYS A 74 9.18 -2.71 -17.68
CA CYS A 74 9.54 -3.23 -16.37
C CYS A 74 10.82 -4.09 -16.45
N ALA A 75 10.92 -4.99 -17.44
CA ALA A 75 12.11 -5.81 -17.63
C ALA A 75 13.37 -4.96 -17.88
N ALA A 76 13.27 -3.91 -18.70
CA ALA A 76 14.36 -2.99 -18.96
C ALA A 76 14.79 -2.22 -17.69
N LEU A 77 13.82 -1.75 -16.88
CA LEU A 77 14.09 -1.07 -15.62
C LEU A 77 14.75 -2.01 -14.59
N PHE A 78 14.28 -3.26 -14.48
CA PHE A 78 14.91 -4.26 -13.61
C PHE A 78 16.34 -4.58 -14.05
N TYR A 79 16.57 -4.74 -15.36
CA TYR A 79 17.91 -4.95 -15.89
C TYR A 79 18.83 -3.73 -15.61
N GLY A 80 18.34 -2.52 -15.82
CA GLY A 80 19.05 -1.28 -15.48
C GLY A 80 19.39 -1.22 -13.99
N CYS A 81 18.43 -1.54 -13.12
CA CYS A 81 18.66 -1.60 -11.69
C CYS A 81 19.76 -2.61 -11.33
N PHE A 82 19.72 -3.81 -11.90
CA PHE A 82 20.75 -4.83 -11.70
C PHE A 82 22.14 -4.36 -12.18
N ALA A 83 22.21 -3.73 -13.36
CA ALA A 83 23.48 -3.32 -13.96
C ALA A 83 24.16 -2.16 -13.20
N TRP A 84 23.37 -1.26 -12.61
CA TRP A 84 23.88 -0.05 -11.95
C TRP A 84 24.04 -0.20 -10.44
N THR A 85 23.37 -1.19 -9.81
CA THR A 85 23.45 -1.39 -8.37
C THR A 85 24.66 -2.27 -8.01
N ARG A 86 25.46 -1.82 -7.04
CA ARG A 86 26.59 -2.58 -6.49
C ARG A 86 26.46 -2.70 -4.97
N GLU A 87 26.66 -3.91 -4.45
CA GLU A 87 26.76 -4.16 -3.02
C GLU A 87 28.06 -3.56 -2.47
N ARG A 88 27.99 -2.67 -1.48
CA ARG A 88 29.16 -2.01 -0.89
C ARG A 88 29.49 -2.55 0.50
N VAL A 89 28.52 -3.06 1.22
CA VAL A 89 28.69 -3.55 2.60
C VAL A 89 28.62 -5.07 2.61
N LYS A 90 29.68 -5.70 3.14
CA LYS A 90 29.69 -7.16 3.35
C LYS A 90 28.78 -7.50 4.53
N PRO A 91 27.95 -8.55 4.46
CA PRO A 91 27.10 -8.94 5.56
C PRO A 91 27.98 -9.33 6.76
N ILE A 92 27.70 -8.72 7.91
CA ILE A 92 28.19 -9.25 9.18
C ILE A 92 27.52 -10.62 9.32
N ARG A 93 28.29 -11.66 9.55
CA ARG A 93 27.76 -13.00 9.85
C ARG A 93 26.95 -12.91 11.14
N GLU A 94 25.66 -12.61 11.03
CA GLU A 94 24.74 -12.83 12.13
C GLU A 94 24.73 -14.34 12.44
N LYS A 95 24.83 -14.71 13.71
CA LYS A 95 24.56 -16.09 14.14
C LYS A 95 23.18 -16.44 13.59
N GLN A 96 23.12 -17.31 12.60
CA GLN A 96 21.86 -17.78 12.06
C GLN A 96 21.18 -18.63 13.12
N SER A 97 20.22 -18.07 13.80
CA SER A 97 19.30 -18.84 14.65
C SER A 97 18.55 -19.85 13.76
N PRO A 98 18.23 -21.04 14.27
CA PRO A 98 17.41 -21.98 13.53
C PRO A 98 16.06 -21.32 13.17
N LEU A 99 15.65 -21.40 11.92
CA LEU A 99 14.39 -20.82 11.41
C LEU A 99 13.18 -21.15 12.30
N LYS A 100 13.20 -22.31 12.94
CA LYS A 100 12.14 -22.78 13.83
C LYS A 100 12.05 -21.94 15.12
N GLU A 101 13.19 -21.46 15.65
CA GLU A 101 13.23 -20.59 16.83
C GLU A 101 12.76 -19.20 16.46
N ASP A 102 13.24 -18.64 15.37
CA ASP A 102 12.81 -17.34 14.86
C ASP A 102 11.30 -17.31 14.60
N LEU A 103 10.73 -18.37 14.03
CA LEU A 103 9.30 -18.50 13.80
C LEU A 103 8.52 -18.58 15.12
N LYS A 104 9.03 -19.31 16.10
CA LYS A 104 8.44 -19.42 17.45
C LYS A 104 8.43 -18.05 18.14
N ASP A 105 9.51 -17.30 18.07
CA ASP A 105 9.64 -15.97 18.67
C ASP A 105 8.68 -14.97 18.00
N LEU A 106 8.57 -15.03 16.68
CA LEU A 106 7.62 -14.20 15.92
C LEU A 106 6.17 -14.49 16.31
N LEU A 107 5.79 -15.77 16.42
CA LEU A 107 4.44 -16.17 16.83
C LEU A 107 4.07 -15.73 18.26
N HIS A 108 5.07 -15.54 19.13
CA HIS A 108 4.87 -15.01 20.48
C HIS A 108 4.94 -13.49 20.56
N ASN A 109 5.27 -12.82 19.45
CA ASN A 109 5.36 -11.36 19.37
C ASN A 109 3.95 -10.74 19.20
N LYS A 110 3.27 -10.43 20.30
CA LYS A 110 1.93 -9.82 20.31
C LYS A 110 1.85 -8.50 19.50
N PRO A 111 2.77 -7.54 19.64
CA PRO A 111 2.80 -6.34 18.81
C PRO A 111 2.77 -6.63 17.33
N TRP A 112 3.49 -7.65 16.86
CA TRP A 112 3.52 -8.04 15.46
C TRP A 112 2.16 -8.54 14.95
N TRP A 113 1.45 -9.37 15.71
CA TRP A 113 0.10 -9.83 15.35
C TRP A 113 -0.89 -8.68 15.17
N ILE A 114 -0.80 -7.68 16.06
CA ILE A 114 -1.65 -6.48 15.99
C ILE A 114 -1.36 -5.70 14.72
N LEU A 115 -0.09 -5.49 14.38
CA LEU A 115 0.29 -4.79 13.15
C LEU A 115 -0.08 -5.59 11.90
N LEU A 116 0.04 -6.92 11.95
CA LEU A 116 -0.38 -7.79 10.86
C LEU A 116 -1.89 -7.61 10.56
N GLY A 117 -2.72 -7.70 11.60
CA GLY A 117 -4.16 -7.48 11.49
C GLY A 117 -4.53 -6.08 10.99
N ALA A 118 -3.87 -5.05 11.52
CA ALA A 118 -4.06 -3.67 11.09
C ALA A 118 -3.68 -3.46 9.61
N GLY A 119 -2.54 -4.03 9.18
CA GLY A 119 -2.08 -3.96 7.80
C GLY A 119 -3.02 -4.67 6.82
N ILE A 120 -3.46 -5.89 7.15
CA ILE A 120 -4.44 -6.62 6.32
C ILE A 120 -5.73 -5.81 6.19
N ALA A 121 -6.29 -5.28 7.29
CA ALA A 121 -7.52 -4.50 7.28
C ALA A 121 -7.38 -3.21 6.44
N ALA A 122 -6.24 -2.50 6.56
CA ALA A 122 -5.96 -1.31 5.76
C ALA A 122 -5.84 -1.62 4.26
N LEU A 123 -5.30 -2.77 3.91
CA LEU A 123 -5.14 -3.17 2.51
C LEU A 123 -6.43 -3.69 1.89
N ILE A 124 -7.28 -4.34 2.67
CA ILE A 124 -8.66 -4.68 2.24
C ILE A 124 -9.41 -3.38 1.89
N PHE A 125 -9.31 -2.34 2.74
CA PHE A 125 -9.87 -1.03 2.46
C PHE A 125 -9.39 -0.47 1.11
N ASN A 126 -8.07 -0.42 0.88
CA ASN A 126 -7.51 0.09 -0.37
C ASN A 126 -7.94 -0.76 -1.58
N SER A 127 -7.86 -2.08 -1.45
CA SER A 127 -8.17 -3.01 -2.54
C SER A 127 -9.65 -2.93 -2.98
N ILE A 128 -10.59 -2.81 -2.04
CA ILE A 128 -12.01 -2.65 -2.35
C ILE A 128 -12.23 -1.33 -3.09
N ARG A 129 -11.67 -0.21 -2.62
CA ARG A 129 -11.82 1.10 -3.27
C ARG A 129 -11.26 1.11 -4.69
N ASP A 130 -10.02 0.67 -4.85
CA ASP A 130 -9.34 0.68 -6.15
C ASP A 130 -10.05 -0.25 -7.14
N GLY A 131 -10.42 -1.47 -6.69
CA GLY A 131 -11.10 -2.46 -7.51
C GLY A 131 -12.50 -2.03 -7.93
N ALA A 132 -13.23 -1.30 -7.09
CA ALA A 132 -14.58 -0.84 -7.38
C ALA A 132 -14.64 0.46 -8.21
N THR A 133 -13.54 1.20 -8.29
CA THR A 133 -13.50 2.51 -8.96
C THR A 133 -14.00 2.45 -10.39
N VAL A 134 -13.56 1.46 -11.18
CA VAL A 134 -13.97 1.32 -12.58
C VAL A 134 -15.49 1.10 -12.71
N TYR A 135 -16.06 0.28 -11.82
CA TYR A 135 -17.51 0.02 -11.80
C TYR A 135 -18.29 1.26 -11.38
N TYR A 136 -17.80 2.02 -10.40
CA TYR A 136 -18.43 3.25 -9.95
C TYR A 136 -18.50 4.29 -11.04
N PHE A 137 -17.41 4.54 -11.74
CA PHE A 137 -17.40 5.52 -12.82
C PHE A 137 -18.20 5.05 -14.03
N LYS A 138 -18.10 3.78 -14.42
CA LYS A 138 -18.79 3.24 -15.60
C LYS A 138 -20.31 3.16 -15.41
N TYR A 139 -20.80 2.75 -14.25
CA TYR A 139 -22.22 2.42 -14.06
C TYR A 139 -22.99 3.44 -13.21
N PHE A 140 -22.34 4.16 -12.28
CA PHE A 140 -23.00 5.18 -11.48
C PHE A 140 -22.79 6.59 -12.03
N VAL A 141 -21.54 7.00 -12.30
CA VAL A 141 -21.20 8.31 -12.84
C VAL A 141 -21.55 8.38 -14.34
N VAL A 142 -21.57 7.22 -15.03
CA VAL A 142 -21.79 7.10 -16.48
C VAL A 142 -20.76 7.94 -17.24
N GLU A 143 -19.47 7.59 -17.08
CA GLU A 143 -18.34 8.38 -17.62
C GLU A 143 -18.37 8.58 -19.14
N GLU A 144 -19.15 7.78 -19.88
CA GLU A 144 -19.37 7.97 -21.33
C GLU A 144 -20.14 9.26 -21.66
N GLU A 145 -20.95 9.77 -20.71
CA GLU A 145 -21.65 11.07 -20.84
C GLU A 145 -20.72 12.26 -20.62
N TYR A 146 -19.63 12.05 -19.87
CA TYR A 146 -18.63 13.09 -19.62
C TYR A 146 -17.55 12.99 -20.68
N SER A 147 -17.43 14.05 -21.48
CA SER A 147 -16.45 14.13 -22.58
C SER A 147 -15.09 13.62 -22.12
N VAL A 148 -14.65 12.57 -22.76
CA VAL A 148 -13.29 12.04 -22.59
C VAL A 148 -12.32 13.19 -22.77
N ILE A 149 -11.53 13.51 -21.74
CA ILE A 149 -10.52 14.56 -21.83
C ILE A 149 -9.49 14.09 -22.85
N SER A 150 -9.55 14.65 -24.07
CA SER A 150 -8.55 14.37 -25.09
C SER A 150 -7.43 15.41 -25.00
N PHE A 151 -6.24 14.95 -24.62
CA PHE A 151 -5.04 15.78 -24.58
C PHE A 151 -4.01 15.19 -25.55
N PHE A 152 -3.53 15.99 -26.52
CA PHE A 152 -2.66 15.53 -27.62
C PHE A 152 -3.21 14.33 -28.43
N GLY A 153 -4.51 14.25 -28.65
CA GLY A 153 -5.13 13.14 -29.38
C GLY A 153 -5.26 11.83 -28.58
N VAL A 154 -4.95 11.86 -27.29
CA VAL A 154 -5.05 10.73 -26.37
C VAL A 154 -6.30 10.90 -25.51
N SER A 155 -7.19 9.90 -25.52
CA SER A 155 -8.42 9.89 -24.75
C SER A 155 -8.20 9.29 -23.36
N PHE A 156 -8.41 10.08 -22.32
CA PHE A 156 -8.31 9.64 -20.92
C PHE A 156 -9.69 9.32 -20.35
N VAL A 157 -9.81 8.17 -19.73
CA VAL A 157 -11.03 7.73 -19.05
C VAL A 157 -11.05 8.31 -17.63
N LEU A 158 -12.20 8.80 -17.18
CA LEU A 158 -12.35 9.50 -15.91
C LEU A 158 -11.93 8.63 -14.70
N SER A 159 -12.26 7.34 -14.73
CA SER A 159 -11.82 6.35 -13.72
C SER A 159 -10.30 6.23 -13.63
N GLY A 160 -9.59 6.24 -14.76
CA GLY A 160 -8.13 6.23 -14.82
C GLY A 160 -7.51 7.48 -14.22
N ILE A 161 -8.07 8.66 -14.52
CA ILE A 161 -7.64 9.95 -13.95
C ILE A 161 -7.84 9.94 -12.42
N TYR A 162 -9.00 9.45 -11.95
CA TYR A 162 -9.31 9.36 -10.54
C TYR A 162 -8.28 8.50 -9.77
N LEU A 163 -7.94 7.32 -10.29
CA LEU A 163 -6.91 6.47 -9.72
C LEU A 163 -5.51 7.13 -9.76
N ALA A 164 -5.17 7.76 -10.88
CA ALA A 164 -3.89 8.46 -11.03
C ALA A 164 -3.76 9.63 -10.04
N VAL A 165 -4.80 10.45 -9.90
CA VAL A 165 -4.85 11.53 -8.89
C VAL A 165 -4.70 10.97 -7.47
N GLY A 166 -5.33 9.82 -7.18
CA GLY A 166 -5.16 9.11 -5.92
C GLY A 166 -3.70 8.72 -5.66
N GLN A 167 -2.99 8.19 -6.67
CA GLN A 167 -1.57 7.84 -6.55
C GLN A 167 -0.68 9.08 -6.31
N ALA A 168 -0.96 10.19 -6.99
CA ALA A 168 -0.26 11.45 -6.75
C ALA A 168 -0.49 11.96 -5.31
N ALA A 169 -1.71 11.87 -4.82
CA ALA A 169 -2.07 12.24 -3.46
C ALA A 169 -1.41 11.31 -2.40
N ASN A 170 -1.24 10.02 -2.69
CA ASN A 170 -0.49 9.08 -1.84
C ASN A 170 0.95 9.54 -1.63
N ILE A 171 1.62 10.10 -2.66
CA ILE A 171 2.99 10.65 -2.51
C ILE A 171 3.02 11.74 -1.45
N ILE A 172 2.04 12.65 -1.48
CA ILE A 172 1.92 13.71 -0.46
C ILE A 172 1.74 13.09 0.93
N GLY A 173 0.91 12.05 1.06
CA GLY A 173 0.71 11.31 2.30
C GLY A 173 2.01 10.70 2.84
N VAL A 174 2.80 10.05 1.98
CA VAL A 174 4.13 9.49 2.33
C VAL A 174 5.07 10.56 2.86
N ILE A 175 5.14 11.71 2.19
CA ILE A 175 6.01 12.83 2.59
C ILE A 175 5.58 13.42 3.93
N LEU A 176 4.27 13.55 4.16
CA LEU A 176 3.71 14.09 5.40
C LEU A 176 3.80 13.11 6.59
N ALA A 177 3.92 11.82 6.34
CA ALA A 177 3.94 10.80 7.40
C ALA A 177 5.07 11.01 8.41
N ALA A 178 6.29 11.30 7.94
CA ALA A 178 7.45 11.50 8.81
C ALA A 178 7.35 12.76 9.71
N PRO A 179 7.10 13.98 9.19
CA PRO A 179 7.01 15.17 10.04
C PRO A 179 5.83 15.12 11.02
N VAL A 180 4.70 14.51 10.64
CA VAL A 180 3.55 14.37 11.53
C VAL A 180 3.85 13.34 12.63
N SER A 181 4.37 12.16 12.27
CA SER A 181 4.69 11.12 13.25
C SER A 181 5.78 11.52 14.23
N ASN A 182 6.73 12.36 13.82
CA ASN A 182 7.75 12.90 14.72
C ASN A 182 7.17 13.86 15.78
N ARG A 183 6.01 14.49 15.52
CA ARG A 183 5.37 15.41 16.47
C ARG A 183 4.40 14.70 17.42
N ILE A 184 3.55 13.84 16.91
CA ILE A 184 2.44 13.22 17.67
C ILE A 184 2.62 11.72 17.91
N GLY A 185 3.68 11.11 17.34
CA GLY A 185 3.98 9.68 17.43
C GLY A 185 3.34 8.84 16.33
N LYS A 186 4.00 7.72 16.00
CA LYS A 186 3.60 6.82 14.89
C LYS A 186 2.19 6.27 15.08
N LYS A 187 1.87 5.78 16.29
CA LYS A 187 0.55 5.22 16.62
C LYS A 187 -0.57 6.24 16.45
N ALA A 188 -0.40 7.45 16.98
CA ALA A 188 -1.41 8.51 16.91
C ALA A 188 -1.61 9.00 15.47
N THR A 189 -0.52 9.14 14.70
CA THR A 189 -0.58 9.53 13.29
C THR A 189 -1.35 8.50 12.46
N TYR A 190 -1.05 7.21 12.65
CA TYR A 190 -1.74 6.12 11.96
C TYR A 190 -3.24 6.12 12.28
N MET A 191 -3.59 6.17 13.57
CA MET A 191 -4.99 6.18 14.02
C MET A 191 -5.74 7.40 13.48
N GLY A 192 -5.14 8.58 13.57
CA GLY A 192 -5.75 9.83 13.07
C GLY A 192 -5.99 9.78 11.56
N ALA A 193 -5.01 9.34 10.78
CA ALA A 193 -5.15 9.20 9.34
C ALA A 193 -6.28 8.21 8.97
N MET A 194 -6.35 7.04 9.63
CA MET A 194 -7.40 6.07 9.39
C MET A 194 -8.78 6.55 9.82
N MET A 195 -8.89 7.26 10.95
CA MET A 195 -10.16 7.84 11.40
C MET A 195 -10.67 8.89 10.42
N ILE A 196 -9.80 9.78 9.93
CA ILE A 196 -10.15 10.76 8.91
C ILE A 196 -10.60 10.05 7.62
N ALA A 197 -9.86 9.04 7.16
CA ALA A 197 -10.22 8.25 5.99
C ALA A 197 -11.59 7.55 6.16
N THR A 198 -11.89 7.06 7.38
CA THR A 198 -13.20 6.46 7.70
C THR A 198 -14.33 7.48 7.54
N VAL A 199 -14.20 8.65 8.15
CA VAL A 199 -15.24 9.70 8.10
C VAL A 199 -15.45 10.16 6.66
N LEU A 200 -14.37 10.44 5.94
CA LEU A 200 -14.45 10.88 4.54
C LEU A 200 -15.06 9.79 3.65
N SER A 201 -14.73 8.51 3.87
CA SER A 201 -15.33 7.41 3.12
C SER A 201 -16.82 7.27 3.38
N ILE A 202 -17.27 7.44 4.63
CA ILE A 202 -18.69 7.40 4.96
C ILE A 202 -19.42 8.57 4.28
N ILE A 203 -18.90 9.79 4.34
CA ILE A 203 -19.51 10.97 3.70
C ILE A 203 -19.58 10.80 2.18
N PHE A 204 -18.66 10.08 1.57
CA PHE A 204 -18.62 9.81 0.12
C PHE A 204 -19.91 9.17 -0.42
N TYR A 205 -20.68 8.47 0.42
CA TYR A 205 -21.93 7.83 0.03
C TYR A 205 -23.01 8.81 -0.45
N TRP A 206 -23.04 10.03 0.10
CA TRP A 206 -24.06 11.03 -0.21
C TRP A 206 -23.81 11.84 -1.48
N PHE A 207 -22.69 11.61 -2.16
CA PHE A 207 -22.41 12.29 -3.42
C PHE A 207 -23.25 11.74 -4.56
N ASP A 208 -23.71 12.65 -5.41
CA ASP A 208 -24.42 12.35 -6.65
C ASP A 208 -23.49 12.29 -7.84
N LYS A 209 -23.98 11.73 -8.95
CA LYS A 209 -23.21 11.57 -10.19
C LYS A 209 -22.66 12.88 -10.76
N GLY A 210 -23.29 14.01 -10.45
CA GLY A 210 -22.86 15.35 -10.89
C GLY A 210 -21.76 15.98 -10.03
N ASP A 211 -21.49 15.44 -8.84
CA ASP A 211 -20.55 16.01 -7.86
C ASP A 211 -19.08 15.63 -8.13
N ILE A 212 -18.66 15.62 -9.41
CA ILE A 212 -17.33 15.14 -9.82
C ILE A 212 -16.21 15.85 -9.05
N ALA A 213 -16.32 17.16 -8.90
CA ALA A 213 -15.29 17.94 -8.15
C ALA A 213 -15.15 17.49 -6.70
N LEU A 214 -16.27 17.20 -6.01
CA LEU A 214 -16.27 16.69 -4.63
C LEU A 214 -15.73 15.26 -4.57
N ILE A 215 -16.12 14.40 -5.52
CA ILE A 215 -15.62 13.02 -5.65
C ILE A 215 -14.09 13.02 -5.74
N PHE A 216 -13.50 13.89 -6.58
CA PHE A 216 -12.06 14.02 -6.72
C PHE A 216 -11.39 14.64 -5.49
N ALA A 217 -11.98 15.67 -4.89
CA ALA A 217 -11.46 16.31 -3.68
C ALA A 217 -11.38 15.30 -2.52
N PHE A 218 -12.43 14.51 -2.31
CA PHE A 218 -12.45 13.47 -1.28
C PHE A 218 -11.46 12.35 -1.59
N GLN A 219 -11.30 11.97 -2.85
CA GLN A 219 -10.27 11.01 -3.25
C GLN A 219 -8.87 11.48 -2.86
N ILE A 220 -8.54 12.74 -3.12
CA ILE A 220 -7.24 13.32 -2.75
C ILE A 220 -7.04 13.23 -1.24
N LEU A 221 -8.02 13.65 -0.44
CA LEU A 221 -7.92 13.62 1.02
C LEU A 221 -7.78 12.21 1.58
N ILE A 222 -8.60 11.27 1.10
CA ILE A 222 -8.55 9.86 1.51
C ILE A 222 -7.21 9.24 1.10
N SER A 223 -6.70 9.54 -0.10
CA SER A 223 -5.42 9.02 -0.57
C SER A 223 -4.23 9.59 0.20
N ILE A 224 -4.25 10.86 0.61
CA ILE A 224 -3.22 11.42 1.50
C ILE A 224 -3.18 10.63 2.83
N CYS A 225 -4.35 10.34 3.40
CA CYS A 225 -4.42 9.53 4.61
C CYS A 225 -3.89 8.11 4.36
N ALA A 226 -4.32 7.45 3.28
CA ALA A 226 -3.91 6.11 2.93
C ALA A 226 -2.40 6.00 2.63
N GLY A 227 -1.83 6.98 1.92
CA GLY A 227 -0.40 7.03 1.61
C GLY A 227 0.50 7.14 2.84
N SER A 228 0.04 7.81 3.90
CA SER A 228 0.80 7.95 5.15
C SER A 228 0.98 6.64 5.92
N ILE A 229 0.12 5.65 5.69
CA ILE A 229 0.06 4.40 6.46
C ILE A 229 1.25 3.50 6.18
N PHE A 230 1.66 3.36 4.91
CA PHE A 230 2.73 2.44 4.53
C PHE A 230 4.06 2.73 5.24
N PRO A 231 4.62 3.95 5.20
CA PRO A 231 5.87 4.24 5.90
C PRO A 231 5.74 4.06 7.42
N LEU A 232 4.57 4.37 8.00
CA LEU A 232 4.33 4.16 9.43
C LEU A 232 4.30 2.67 9.79
N LEU A 233 3.59 1.83 9.04
CA LEU A 233 3.57 0.38 9.25
C LEU A 233 4.97 -0.22 9.18
N TRP A 234 5.75 0.13 8.14
CA TRP A 234 7.10 -0.39 8.00
C TRP A 234 8.00 0.03 9.15
N SER A 235 7.86 1.27 9.64
CA SER A 235 8.60 1.73 10.83
C SER A 235 8.15 1.00 12.10
N MET A 236 6.85 0.75 12.28
CA MET A 236 6.33 0.02 13.44
C MET A 236 6.69 -1.48 13.40
N TYR A 237 6.86 -2.09 12.23
CA TYR A 237 7.41 -3.45 12.13
C TYR A 237 8.88 -3.52 12.55
N ALA A 238 9.68 -2.48 12.27
CA ALA A 238 11.03 -2.37 12.80
C ALA A 238 11.02 -2.30 14.34
N ASP A 239 10.11 -1.51 14.92
CA ASP A 239 9.92 -1.43 16.37
C ASP A 239 9.57 -2.81 16.99
N CYS A 240 8.80 -3.65 16.26
CA CYS A 240 8.51 -5.02 16.69
C CYS A 240 9.74 -5.95 16.65
N ALA A 241 10.66 -5.73 15.71
CA ALA A 241 11.90 -6.48 15.64
C ALA A 241 12.83 -6.11 16.83
N ASP A 242 12.95 -4.81 17.11
CA ASP A 242 13.73 -4.32 18.26
C ASP A 242 13.14 -4.82 19.60
N TYR A 243 11.81 -4.84 19.73
CA TYR A 243 11.13 -5.43 20.89
C TYR A 243 11.40 -6.94 21.03
N SER A 244 11.44 -7.68 19.91
CA SER A 244 11.79 -9.11 19.93
C SER A 244 13.22 -9.30 20.39
N GLU A 245 14.17 -8.53 19.88
CA GLU A 245 15.59 -8.58 20.24
C GLU A 245 15.81 -8.36 21.74
N LEU A 246 15.18 -7.33 22.32
CA LEU A 246 15.27 -7.09 23.76
C LEU A 246 14.72 -8.24 24.60
N LYS A 247 13.66 -8.91 24.13
CA LYS A 247 12.96 -9.94 24.90
C LYS A 247 13.55 -11.34 24.76
N THR A 248 14.06 -11.69 23.58
CA THR A 248 14.53 -13.05 23.25
C THR A 248 16.02 -13.11 22.93
N GLY A 249 16.69 -11.95 22.80
CA GLY A 249 18.07 -11.87 22.32
C GLY A 249 18.22 -12.12 20.84
N ASN A 250 17.08 -12.29 20.11
CA ASN A 250 17.07 -12.62 18.70
C ASN A 250 16.23 -11.59 17.89
N ARG A 251 16.85 -10.95 16.93
CA ARG A 251 16.22 -9.86 16.17
C ARG A 251 15.41 -10.32 14.98
N ALA A 252 15.31 -11.53 14.61
CA ALA A 252 14.53 -12.14 13.51
C ALA A 252 13.96 -11.15 12.42
N THR A 253 14.75 -10.12 12.08
CA THR A 253 14.33 -8.97 11.22
C THR A 253 13.81 -9.44 9.87
N GLY A 254 14.50 -10.38 9.24
CA GLY A 254 14.12 -10.93 7.95
C GLY A 254 12.72 -11.58 7.98
N LEU A 255 12.39 -12.28 9.06
CA LEU A 255 11.11 -12.96 9.22
C LEU A 255 9.97 -11.98 9.51
N VAL A 256 10.21 -10.95 10.33
CA VAL A 256 9.22 -9.87 10.60
C VAL A 256 8.83 -9.17 9.29
N PHE A 257 9.79 -8.79 8.47
CA PHE A 257 9.51 -8.04 7.24
C PHE A 257 8.96 -8.92 6.11
N SER A 258 9.41 -10.17 5.98
CA SER A 258 8.89 -11.09 4.97
C SER A 258 7.44 -11.48 5.25
N SER A 259 7.11 -11.76 6.52
CA SER A 259 5.73 -12.05 6.93
C SER A 259 4.81 -10.83 6.77
N SER A 260 5.32 -9.62 7.04
CA SER A 260 4.60 -8.37 6.82
C SER A 260 4.29 -8.14 5.33
N SER A 261 5.25 -8.40 4.44
CA SER A 261 5.02 -8.34 2.98
C SER A 261 4.03 -9.38 2.50
N MET A 262 4.07 -10.58 3.07
CA MET A 262 3.12 -11.65 2.78
C MET A 262 1.70 -11.24 3.21
N SER A 263 1.55 -10.63 4.39
CA SER A 263 0.26 -10.11 4.87
C SER A 263 -0.33 -9.04 3.94
N GLN A 264 0.52 -8.19 3.38
CA GLN A 264 0.08 -7.20 2.40
C GLN A 264 -0.51 -7.85 1.15
N LYS A 265 0.14 -8.87 0.61
CA LYS A 265 -0.37 -9.63 -0.54
C LYS A 265 -1.70 -10.32 -0.22
N PHE A 266 -1.85 -10.88 0.98
CA PHE A 266 -3.12 -11.44 1.44
C PHE A 266 -4.21 -10.38 1.56
N GLY A 267 -3.91 -9.20 2.11
CA GLY A 267 -4.86 -8.10 2.21
C GLY A 267 -5.41 -7.66 0.84
N TRP A 268 -4.53 -7.51 -0.15
CA TRP A 268 -4.93 -7.21 -1.53
C TRP A 268 -5.77 -8.34 -2.14
N ALA A 269 -5.34 -9.59 -2.01
CA ALA A 269 -6.05 -10.74 -2.57
C ALA A 269 -7.46 -10.91 -1.95
N ILE A 270 -7.56 -10.80 -0.62
CA ILE A 270 -8.84 -10.86 0.09
C ILE A 270 -9.74 -9.71 -0.33
N GLY A 271 -9.23 -8.47 -0.38
CA GLY A 271 -10.02 -7.31 -0.77
C GLY A 271 -10.56 -7.44 -2.19
N THR A 272 -9.74 -7.89 -3.15
CA THR A 272 -10.19 -8.14 -4.52
C THR A 272 -11.24 -9.25 -4.59
N ALA A 273 -11.05 -10.36 -3.87
CA ALA A 273 -12.02 -11.45 -3.81
C ALA A 273 -13.35 -11.00 -3.20
N VAL A 274 -13.31 -10.23 -2.11
CA VAL A 274 -14.49 -9.66 -1.46
C VAL A 274 -15.22 -8.71 -2.41
N THR A 275 -14.50 -7.89 -3.19
CA THR A 275 -15.10 -7.01 -4.20
C THR A 275 -15.88 -7.83 -5.24
N GLY A 276 -15.28 -8.88 -5.80
CA GLY A 276 -15.95 -9.75 -6.76
C GLY A 276 -17.19 -10.47 -6.18
N TRP A 277 -17.07 -10.97 -4.97
CA TRP A 277 -18.16 -11.64 -4.25
C TRP A 277 -19.34 -10.71 -3.99
N LEU A 278 -19.07 -9.51 -3.52
CA LEU A 278 -20.11 -8.52 -3.22
C LEU A 278 -20.76 -7.98 -4.50
N LEU A 279 -20.01 -7.79 -5.60
CA LEU A 279 -20.61 -7.46 -6.90
C LEU A 279 -21.61 -8.52 -7.33
N ALA A 280 -21.25 -9.80 -7.21
CA ALA A 280 -22.15 -10.90 -7.52
C ALA A 280 -23.40 -10.92 -6.58
N TYR A 281 -23.20 -10.64 -5.28
CA TYR A 281 -24.28 -10.56 -4.29
C TYR A 281 -25.29 -9.45 -4.62
N PHE A 282 -24.82 -8.28 -5.07
CA PHE A 282 -25.68 -7.18 -5.51
C PHE A 282 -26.23 -7.37 -6.94
N GLY A 283 -26.07 -8.54 -7.54
CA GLY A 283 -26.65 -8.88 -8.85
C GLY A 283 -26.01 -8.17 -10.03
N PHE A 284 -24.73 -7.77 -9.91
CA PHE A 284 -24.00 -7.09 -10.98
C PHE A 284 -23.91 -7.96 -12.24
N GLN A 285 -24.24 -7.38 -13.40
CA GLN A 285 -24.08 -7.96 -14.71
C GLN A 285 -23.26 -7.03 -15.62
N ALA A 286 -22.25 -7.60 -16.28
CA ALA A 286 -21.36 -6.79 -17.10
C ALA A 286 -22.07 -6.27 -18.38
N ASN A 287 -21.83 -5.01 -18.74
CA ASN A 287 -22.28 -4.38 -19.99
C ASN A 287 -23.81 -4.31 -20.18
N VAL A 288 -24.56 -4.26 -19.09
CA VAL A 288 -26.02 -4.00 -19.10
C VAL A 288 -26.34 -2.84 -18.16
N VAL A 289 -27.51 -2.26 -18.32
CA VAL A 289 -28.04 -1.26 -17.38
C VAL A 289 -28.27 -1.94 -16.05
N GLN A 290 -27.68 -1.40 -15.00
CA GLN A 290 -27.75 -1.99 -13.66
C GLN A 290 -29.06 -1.65 -12.95
N SER A 291 -29.52 -2.53 -12.07
CA SER A 291 -30.65 -2.23 -11.19
C SER A 291 -30.27 -1.17 -10.13
N GLU A 292 -31.24 -0.49 -9.57
CA GLU A 292 -31.02 0.48 -8.48
C GLU A 292 -30.30 -0.16 -7.28
N GLU A 293 -30.63 -1.40 -6.96
CA GLU A 293 -29.98 -2.17 -5.88
C GLU A 293 -28.49 -2.40 -6.18
N THR A 294 -28.14 -2.76 -7.41
CA THR A 294 -26.74 -2.92 -7.83
C THR A 294 -25.99 -1.60 -7.79
N ILE A 295 -26.60 -0.49 -8.21
CA ILE A 295 -26.00 0.84 -8.14
C ILE A 295 -25.76 1.27 -6.70
N HIS A 296 -26.73 1.01 -5.79
CA HIS A 296 -26.52 1.21 -4.37
C HIS A 296 -25.34 0.40 -3.83
N GLY A 297 -25.25 -0.87 -4.22
CA GLY A 297 -24.11 -1.71 -3.90
C GLY A 297 -22.78 -1.10 -4.37
N ILE A 298 -22.72 -0.65 -5.63
CA ILE A 298 -21.53 0.02 -6.20
C ILE A 298 -21.14 1.28 -5.42
N LYS A 299 -22.10 2.11 -4.99
CA LYS A 299 -21.82 3.27 -4.10
C LYS A 299 -21.22 2.83 -2.76
N MET A 300 -21.70 1.73 -2.20
CA MET A 300 -21.18 1.20 -0.93
C MET A 300 -19.72 0.75 -1.02
N PHE A 301 -19.23 0.34 -2.19
CA PHE A 301 -17.84 -0.06 -2.39
C PHE A 301 -16.83 1.09 -2.26
N LEU A 302 -17.24 2.33 -2.50
CA LEU A 302 -16.36 3.48 -2.31
C LEU A 302 -16.58 4.18 -0.96
N SER A 303 -17.60 3.74 -0.19
CA SER A 303 -18.04 4.39 1.05
C SER A 303 -18.01 3.47 2.27
N PHE A 304 -19.12 2.81 2.59
CA PHE A 304 -19.28 2.04 3.82
C PHE A 304 -18.40 0.78 3.89
N LEU A 305 -18.26 0.05 2.80
CA LEU A 305 -17.50 -1.20 2.80
C LEU A 305 -16.00 -0.97 3.09
N PRO A 306 -15.34 -0.01 2.43
CA PRO A 306 -13.98 0.37 2.81
C PRO A 306 -13.89 0.91 4.24
N ALA A 307 -14.90 1.67 4.71
CA ALA A 307 -14.90 2.22 6.07
C ALA A 307 -14.84 1.12 7.15
N ILE A 308 -15.41 -0.05 6.91
CA ILE A 308 -15.26 -1.22 7.80
C ILE A 308 -13.79 -1.62 7.94
N GLY A 309 -13.05 -1.67 6.83
CA GLY A 309 -11.62 -1.98 6.84
C GLY A 309 -10.80 -0.98 7.63
N THR A 310 -11.08 0.33 7.48
CA THR A 310 -10.39 1.38 8.24
C THR A 310 -10.73 1.32 9.73
N ILE A 311 -11.98 1.07 10.12
CA ILE A 311 -12.40 0.90 11.51
C ILE A 311 -11.68 -0.30 12.14
N LEU A 312 -11.65 -1.45 11.46
CA LEU A 312 -10.93 -2.63 11.94
C LEU A 312 -9.44 -2.34 12.13
N SER A 313 -8.82 -1.63 11.19
CA SER A 313 -7.42 -1.22 11.30
C SER A 313 -7.18 -0.32 12.51
N VAL A 314 -8.05 0.65 12.79
CA VAL A 314 -7.99 1.51 13.98
C VAL A 314 -8.13 0.68 15.26
N LEU A 315 -9.06 -0.28 15.29
CA LEU A 315 -9.25 -1.17 16.44
C LEU A 315 -7.98 -1.98 16.74
N PHE A 316 -7.35 -2.57 15.74
CA PHE A 316 -6.08 -3.26 15.92
C PHE A 316 -4.99 -2.33 16.46
N ILE A 317 -4.79 -1.17 15.83
CA ILE A 317 -3.74 -0.22 16.27
C ILE A 317 -4.04 0.35 17.67
N SER A 318 -5.30 0.49 18.07
CA SER A 318 -5.63 0.93 19.43
C SER A 318 -5.03 0.00 20.49
N MET A 319 -4.98 -1.30 20.21
CA MET A 319 -4.39 -2.33 21.08
C MET A 319 -2.86 -2.42 21.00
N TYR A 320 -2.22 -1.67 20.07
CA TYR A 320 -0.76 -1.73 19.89
C TYR A 320 -0.02 -1.17 21.11
N PRO A 321 0.83 -1.97 21.78
CA PRO A 321 1.38 -1.64 23.08
C PRO A 321 2.67 -0.81 23.04
N LEU A 322 3.35 -0.72 21.89
CA LEU A 322 4.62 -0.02 21.76
C LEU A 322 4.37 1.47 21.48
N SER A 323 4.38 2.26 22.55
CA SER A 323 4.34 3.73 22.44
C SER A 323 5.74 4.30 22.21
N GLU A 324 5.84 5.54 21.71
CA GLU A 324 7.11 6.25 21.52
C GLU A 324 7.99 6.27 22.80
N LYS A 325 7.34 6.42 23.98
CA LYS A 325 8.06 6.39 25.28
C LYS A 325 8.66 5.01 25.54
N LYS A 326 7.92 3.93 25.27
CA LYS A 326 8.42 2.56 25.43
C LYS A 326 9.54 2.25 24.43
N MET A 327 9.40 2.71 23.19
CA MET A 327 10.44 2.48 22.18
C MET A 327 11.75 3.19 22.53
N LYS A 328 11.69 4.41 23.07
CA LYS A 328 12.90 5.07 23.58
C LYS A 328 13.62 4.25 24.64
N VAL A 329 12.87 3.67 25.60
CA VAL A 329 13.47 2.80 26.63
C VAL A 329 14.11 1.56 26.00
N ILE A 330 13.39 0.87 25.11
CA ILE A 330 13.87 -0.33 24.40
C ILE A 330 15.16 -0.03 23.64
N THR A 331 15.20 1.07 22.88
CA THR A 331 16.39 1.45 22.11
C THR A 331 17.58 1.76 23.03
N THR A 332 17.35 2.49 24.14
CA THR A 332 18.42 2.78 25.11
C THR A 332 18.96 1.51 25.78
N GLU A 333 18.09 0.56 26.15
CA GLU A 333 18.50 -0.71 26.74
C GLU A 333 19.30 -1.57 25.75
N LEU A 334 18.90 -1.59 24.46
CA LEU A 334 19.65 -2.29 23.42
C LEU A 334 21.02 -1.64 23.17
N GLU A 335 21.12 -0.30 23.15
CA GLU A 335 22.40 0.40 23.02
C GLU A 335 23.34 0.09 24.19
N LEU A 336 22.85 0.09 25.45
CA LEU A 336 23.62 -0.26 26.62
C LEU A 336 24.09 -1.72 26.60
N SER A 337 23.26 -2.65 26.14
CA SER A 337 23.63 -4.06 26.00
C SER A 337 24.75 -4.27 24.97
N LEU A 338 24.76 -3.50 23.88
CA LEU A 338 25.83 -3.56 22.88
C LEU A 338 27.17 -3.02 23.41
N ILE A 339 27.15 -1.99 24.26
CA ILE A 339 28.35 -1.45 24.87
C ILE A 339 29.00 -2.48 25.83
N HIS A 340 28.18 -3.17 26.64
CA HIS A 340 28.68 -4.24 27.56
C HIS A 340 29.20 -5.49 26.83
N ILE A 341 28.84 -5.74 25.60
CA ILE A 341 29.35 -6.86 24.81
C ILE A 341 30.68 -6.49 24.12
N SER A 342 30.97 -5.20 23.96
CA SER A 342 32.18 -4.69 23.31
C SER A 342 33.35 -4.47 24.26
N GLU A 343 33.12 -4.52 25.59
CA GLU A 343 34.15 -4.57 26.66
C GLU A 343 34.49 -6.02 27.02
#